data_bf4dc22533db26f1ef81d3f466ba1b42
#
_entry.id   bf4dc22533db26f1ef81d3f466ba1b42
#
_cell.length_a   1.000
_cell.length_b   1.000
_cell.length_c   1.000
_cell.angle_alpha   90.00
_cell.angle_beta   90.00
_cell.angle_gamma   90.00
#
_symmetry.space_group_name_H-M   'P 1'
#
loop_
_entity.id
_entity.type
_entity.pdbx_description
1 polymer ?
#
loop_
_entity_poly.entity_id
_entity_poly.type
_entity_poly.pdbx_seq_one_letter_code
_entity_poly.pdbx_strand_id
1 'polypeptide(L)'
;MLPSVGAFITPNSHPIDWVLLKVVLTGSLMETSDAKGNFTTVDWRPSADVMERLGSPSTFSADVQDIALFQREGVILIRGLFSDWVDPLRAGLQRNMDHPDDYAFPCDSVAPGGGGRFFDSYCNWHRISEYTDFVSQSAAASLAAQFMKSSRAQLFHEHVFCKEPGTQTATPWHHDLPYYCVDGRQNVSVYVSLDATPAETAVRFLAGSHKSGQLYFPRHFVDGSDYIQDDVGMSSVTRLEDNFREEDIRAYALEPGDTLLFDFRTLHGTTDTPIKTRRRAFSTRWLGDDMVYCERAGETSPPLEDLGVTPGTPMPESLFPTLWHQTAKK
;
A
#
# COMPACT_ATOMS: atom_id res chain seq x y z
N MET A 1 12.58 59.54 -3.41
CA MET A 1 12.60 59.30 -1.96
C MET A 1 11.53 58.25 -1.66
N LEU A 2 11.93 57.03 -1.47
CA LEU A 2 11.06 55.92 -1.05
C LEU A 2 11.43 55.55 0.39
N PRO A 3 10.50 55.30 1.31
CA PRO A 3 10.85 54.86 2.65
C PRO A 3 11.01 53.34 2.67
N SER A 4 12.06 52.89 3.30
CA SER A 4 12.37 51.52 3.64
C SER A 4 11.41 50.98 4.72
N VAL A 5 10.76 49.85 4.48
CA VAL A 5 10.02 49.07 5.51
C VAL A 5 10.94 47.96 5.98
N GLY A 6 11.43 48.08 7.20
CA GLY A 6 12.16 47.00 7.88
C GLY A 6 11.21 45.91 8.37
N ALA A 7 11.45 44.70 7.97
CA ALA A 7 10.78 43.52 8.53
C ALA A 7 11.54 43.03 9.77
N PHE A 8 10.88 43.06 10.91
CA PHE A 8 11.36 42.41 12.13
C PHE A 8 11.09 40.91 12.02
N ILE A 9 12.15 40.11 11.99
CA ILE A 9 12.07 38.64 12.11
C ILE A 9 12.24 38.31 13.60
N THR A 10 11.24 37.72 14.21
CA THR A 10 11.34 37.13 15.55
C THR A 10 11.81 35.69 15.43
N PRO A 11 12.80 35.24 16.22
CA PRO A 11 13.27 33.86 16.19
C PRO A 11 12.49 33.03 17.20
N ASN A 12 11.51 32.23 16.72
CA ASN A 12 11.00 31.10 17.47
C ASN A 12 10.26 30.17 16.49
N SER A 13 11.00 29.31 15.82
CA SER A 13 10.46 28.12 15.15
C SER A 13 11.31 26.92 15.56
N HIS A 14 10.65 25.91 16.12
CA HIS A 14 11.25 24.67 16.56
C HIS A 14 11.76 23.82 15.37
N PRO A 15 12.79 22.96 15.57
CA PRO A 15 13.51 22.27 14.49
C PRO A 15 12.82 20.97 14.02
N ILE A 16 11.51 20.95 13.84
CA ILE A 16 10.78 19.72 13.46
C ILE A 16 10.40 19.68 11.97
N ASP A 17 10.50 20.79 11.25
CA ASP A 17 9.98 20.86 9.86
C ASP A 17 10.94 20.42 8.75
N TRP A 18 12.17 20.03 9.06
CA TRP A 18 13.17 19.76 8.01
C TRP A 18 13.22 18.33 7.49
N VAL A 19 12.69 17.36 8.20
CA VAL A 19 12.72 15.95 7.76
C VAL A 19 11.59 15.67 6.76
N LEU A 20 10.43 16.28 6.94
CA LEU A 20 9.28 16.11 6.03
C LEU A 20 9.41 16.92 4.71
N LEU A 21 10.13 18.03 4.71
CA LEU A 21 10.25 18.87 3.52
C LEU A 21 11.30 18.37 2.51
N LYS A 22 12.25 17.51 2.92
CA LYS A 22 13.25 16.93 2.00
C LYS A 22 12.71 15.75 1.17
N VAL A 23 11.68 15.09 1.62
CA VAL A 23 11.03 13.99 0.88
C VAL A 23 10.25 14.51 -0.34
N VAL A 24 9.88 15.77 -0.35
CA VAL A 24 9.02 16.37 -1.39
C VAL A 24 9.81 17.05 -2.52
N LEU A 25 11.12 17.31 -2.35
CA LEU A 25 11.85 18.20 -3.27
C LEU A 25 12.99 17.56 -4.07
N THR A 26 13.28 16.28 -3.88
CA THR A 26 14.27 15.58 -4.71
C THR A 26 13.68 14.25 -5.14
N GLY A 27 13.18 14.15 -6.38
CA GLY A 27 12.79 12.90 -7.02
C GLY A 27 13.99 11.98 -7.20
N SER A 28 14.54 11.50 -6.11
CA SER A 28 15.72 10.64 -6.10
C SER A 28 15.77 9.93 -4.76
N LEU A 29 15.68 8.60 -4.78
CA LEU A 29 16.07 7.65 -3.73
C LEU A 29 15.94 8.23 -2.29
N MET A 30 15.02 7.71 -1.48
CA MET A 30 14.98 8.05 -0.04
C MET A 30 16.33 7.72 0.58
N GLU A 31 17.08 8.77 0.90
CA GLU A 31 18.36 8.67 1.58
C GLU A 31 18.12 8.57 3.09
N THR A 32 18.36 7.42 3.69
CA THR A 32 18.48 7.32 5.15
C THR A 32 19.88 7.77 5.54
N SER A 33 20.00 8.70 6.48
CA SER A 33 21.32 9.11 7.00
C SER A 33 21.72 8.26 8.19
N ASP A 34 22.91 7.69 8.16
CA ASP A 34 23.51 7.12 9.36
C ASP A 34 23.81 8.22 10.42
N ALA A 35 24.18 7.82 11.63
CA ALA A 35 24.52 8.73 12.74
C ALA A 35 25.69 9.69 12.41
N LYS A 36 26.29 9.60 11.22
CA LYS A 36 27.37 10.45 10.71
C LYS A 36 26.94 11.32 9.53
N GLY A 37 25.65 11.31 9.15
CA GLY A 37 25.13 12.08 8.04
C GLY A 37 25.43 11.48 6.66
N ASN A 38 25.84 10.20 6.58
CA ASN A 38 25.97 9.50 5.32
C ASN A 38 24.60 8.91 4.94
N PHE A 39 24.14 9.24 3.76
CA PHE A 39 22.89 8.71 3.23
C PHE A 39 23.13 7.38 2.54
N THR A 40 22.54 6.31 3.05
CA THR A 40 22.50 5.01 2.37
C THR A 40 21.15 4.82 1.74
N THR A 41 21.13 4.69 0.44
CA THR A 41 19.93 4.29 -0.31
C THR A 41 19.83 2.78 -0.29
N VAL A 42 18.77 2.26 0.30
CA VAL A 42 18.48 0.82 0.23
C VAL A 42 17.83 0.54 -1.12
N ASP A 43 18.51 -0.26 -1.96
CA ASP A 43 17.97 -0.64 -3.26
C ASP A 43 16.73 -1.52 -3.08
N TRP A 44 15.59 -1.09 -3.57
CA TRP A 44 14.32 -1.81 -3.48
C TRP A 44 14.23 -3.03 -4.42
N ARG A 45 15.18 -3.18 -5.36
CA ARG A 45 15.16 -4.24 -6.36
C ARG A 45 15.54 -5.59 -5.78
N PRO A 46 14.84 -6.67 -6.14
CA PRO A 46 15.23 -8.02 -5.73
C PRO A 46 16.55 -8.44 -6.38
N SER A 47 17.39 -9.14 -5.64
CA SER A 47 18.61 -9.75 -6.21
C SER A 47 18.26 -10.99 -7.04
N ALA A 48 19.12 -11.33 -7.99
CA ALA A 48 18.96 -12.54 -8.81
C ALA A 48 18.86 -13.81 -7.94
N ASP A 49 19.67 -13.90 -6.88
CA ASP A 49 19.69 -15.05 -5.96
C ASP A 49 18.35 -15.26 -5.24
N VAL A 50 17.61 -14.19 -4.93
CA VAL A 50 16.28 -14.30 -4.33
C VAL A 50 15.29 -14.77 -5.39
N MET A 51 15.36 -14.21 -6.60
CA MET A 51 14.47 -14.59 -7.69
C MET A 51 14.61 -16.08 -8.08
N GLU A 52 15.81 -16.65 -8.04
CA GLU A 52 16.05 -18.07 -8.31
C GLU A 52 15.53 -19.01 -7.21
N ARG A 53 15.38 -18.51 -5.97
CA ARG A 53 14.96 -19.30 -4.81
C ARG A 53 13.47 -19.21 -4.49
N LEU A 54 12.71 -18.46 -5.29
CA LEU A 54 11.25 -18.37 -5.08
C LEU A 54 10.62 -19.75 -5.17
N GLY A 55 9.86 -20.09 -4.13
CA GLY A 55 9.16 -21.38 -4.01
C GLY A 55 7.96 -21.47 -4.97
N SER A 56 7.23 -22.56 -4.85
CA SER A 56 5.94 -22.72 -5.54
C SER A 56 4.81 -22.39 -4.57
N PRO A 57 3.95 -21.43 -4.88
CA PRO A 57 2.85 -21.05 -3.99
C PRO A 57 1.85 -22.20 -3.82
N SER A 58 1.25 -22.24 -2.65
CA SER A 58 0.11 -23.10 -2.37
C SER A 58 -1.07 -22.70 -3.26
N THR A 59 -1.95 -23.67 -3.52
CA THR A 59 -3.18 -23.40 -4.29
C THR A 59 -4.34 -23.14 -3.34
N PHE A 60 -5.20 -22.23 -3.71
CA PHE A 60 -6.48 -21.95 -3.09
C PHE A 60 -7.60 -22.23 -4.12
N SER A 61 -8.78 -22.62 -3.66
CA SER A 61 -9.96 -22.72 -4.51
C SER A 61 -11.02 -21.76 -3.99
N ALA A 62 -11.14 -20.63 -4.68
CA ALA A 62 -12.13 -19.60 -4.33
C ALA A 62 -13.55 -20.09 -4.66
N ASP A 63 -14.53 -19.74 -3.82
CA ASP A 63 -15.93 -19.93 -4.15
C ASP A 63 -16.32 -18.96 -5.29
N VAL A 64 -17.10 -19.47 -6.24
CA VAL A 64 -17.60 -18.69 -7.38
C VAL A 64 -18.47 -17.51 -6.92
N GLN A 65 -19.20 -17.70 -5.80
CA GLN A 65 -20.01 -16.62 -5.21
C GLN A 65 -19.15 -15.52 -4.61
N ASP A 66 -18.02 -15.88 -3.99
CA ASP A 66 -17.05 -14.92 -3.45
C ASP A 66 -16.39 -14.12 -4.57
N ILE A 67 -16.00 -14.78 -5.66
CA ILE A 67 -15.48 -14.09 -6.84
C ILE A 67 -16.54 -13.13 -7.42
N ALA A 68 -17.80 -13.56 -7.52
CA ALA A 68 -18.89 -12.73 -8.01
C ALA A 68 -19.17 -11.54 -7.08
N LEU A 69 -19.06 -11.72 -5.75
CA LEU A 69 -19.19 -10.67 -4.76
C LEU A 69 -18.07 -9.64 -4.91
N PHE A 70 -16.83 -10.09 -4.99
CA PHE A 70 -15.68 -9.20 -5.23
C PHE A 70 -15.84 -8.38 -6.52
N GLN A 71 -16.21 -9.03 -7.62
CA GLN A 71 -16.46 -8.35 -8.90
C GLN A 71 -17.61 -7.33 -8.82
N ARG A 72 -18.56 -7.52 -7.91
CA ARG A 72 -19.69 -6.59 -7.71
C ARG A 72 -19.31 -5.43 -6.79
N GLU A 73 -18.64 -5.71 -5.70
CA GLU A 73 -18.41 -4.75 -4.61
C GLU A 73 -17.01 -4.12 -4.63
N GLY A 74 -16.03 -4.77 -5.27
CA GLY A 74 -14.64 -4.33 -5.27
C GLY A 74 -13.87 -4.67 -4.00
N VAL A 75 -14.52 -5.32 -3.04
CA VAL A 75 -13.93 -5.77 -1.77
C VAL A 75 -14.63 -7.03 -1.28
N ILE A 76 -13.87 -7.91 -0.62
CA ILE A 76 -14.40 -9.08 0.08
C ILE A 76 -13.52 -9.42 1.29
N LEU A 77 -14.13 -10.00 2.32
CA LEU A 77 -13.47 -10.56 3.48
C LEU A 77 -13.49 -12.08 3.42
N ILE A 78 -12.32 -12.70 3.57
CA ILE A 78 -12.16 -14.16 3.73
C ILE A 78 -11.60 -14.39 5.13
N ARG A 79 -12.34 -15.15 5.94
CA ARG A 79 -12.01 -15.40 7.33
C ARG A 79 -10.90 -16.41 7.51
N GLY A 80 -9.91 -16.09 8.36
CA GLY A 80 -8.89 -17.00 8.85
C GLY A 80 -7.98 -17.64 7.80
N LEU A 81 -7.98 -17.13 6.55
CA LEU A 81 -7.27 -17.74 5.43
C LEU A 81 -5.76 -17.87 5.67
N PHE A 82 -5.16 -16.87 6.32
CA PHE A 82 -3.72 -16.82 6.58
C PHE A 82 -3.39 -16.88 8.07
N SER A 83 -4.19 -17.59 8.89
CA SER A 83 -3.96 -17.72 10.33
C SER A 83 -2.57 -18.29 10.66
N ASP A 84 -2.09 -19.26 9.90
CA ASP A 84 -0.76 -19.88 10.09
C ASP A 84 0.39 -18.93 9.75
N TRP A 85 0.13 -17.83 9.03
CA TRP A 85 1.11 -16.84 8.62
C TRP A 85 1.20 -15.64 9.57
N VAL A 86 0.30 -15.53 10.55
CA VAL A 86 0.22 -14.37 11.44
C VAL A 86 1.51 -14.17 12.22
N ASP A 87 2.01 -15.20 12.89
CA ASP A 87 3.20 -15.06 13.73
C ASP A 87 4.49 -14.87 12.92
N PRO A 88 4.74 -15.57 11.80
CA PRO A 88 5.84 -15.23 10.89
C PRO A 88 5.79 -13.77 10.41
N LEU A 89 4.64 -13.31 9.92
CA LEU A 89 4.50 -11.94 9.41
C LEU A 89 4.66 -10.88 10.52
N ARG A 90 4.20 -11.16 11.73
CA ARG A 90 4.45 -10.30 12.90
C ARG A 90 5.95 -10.18 13.20
N ALA A 91 6.68 -11.29 13.13
CA ALA A 91 8.13 -11.30 13.38
C ALA A 91 8.88 -10.49 12.32
N GLY A 92 8.53 -10.66 11.04
CA GLY A 92 9.09 -9.88 9.94
C GLY A 92 8.81 -8.38 10.08
N LEU A 93 7.56 -8.00 10.40
CA LEU A 93 7.18 -6.61 10.61
C LEU A 93 7.88 -6.00 11.83
N GLN A 94 8.02 -6.75 12.92
CA GLN A 94 8.75 -6.24 14.08
C GLN A 94 10.22 -5.96 13.75
N ARG A 95 10.87 -6.83 12.98
CA ARG A 95 12.26 -6.61 12.52
C ARG A 95 12.36 -5.38 11.61
N ASN A 96 11.40 -5.18 10.71
CA ASN A 96 11.33 -4.00 9.86
C ASN A 96 11.21 -2.71 10.69
N MET A 97 10.39 -2.74 11.73
CA MET A 97 10.19 -1.60 12.66
C MET A 97 11.38 -1.33 13.58
N ASP A 98 12.13 -2.36 13.96
CA ASP A 98 13.28 -2.24 14.86
C ASP A 98 14.53 -1.73 14.13
N HIS A 99 14.62 -1.97 12.82
CA HIS A 99 15.76 -1.60 11.97
C HIS A 99 15.28 -0.95 10.67
N PRO A 100 14.53 0.17 10.72
CA PRO A 100 13.91 0.75 9.54
C PRO A 100 14.92 1.17 8.46
N ASP A 101 16.12 1.58 8.87
CA ASP A 101 17.19 2.03 7.97
C ASP A 101 17.83 0.90 7.14
N ASP A 102 17.58 -0.37 7.50
CA ASP A 102 18.05 -1.53 6.75
C ASP A 102 17.11 -1.90 5.58
N TYR A 103 15.98 -1.21 5.46
CA TYR A 103 14.90 -1.58 4.54
C TYR A 103 14.48 -0.42 3.63
N ALA A 104 13.88 -0.76 2.48
CA ALA A 104 13.41 0.23 1.52
C ALA A 104 12.16 0.97 2.03
N PHE A 105 12.06 2.23 1.70
CA PHE A 105 10.90 3.09 1.87
C PHE A 105 10.22 3.00 3.26
N PRO A 106 10.95 3.15 4.37
CA PRO A 106 10.32 3.23 5.68
C PRO A 106 9.67 4.61 5.87
N CYS A 107 8.48 4.63 6.42
CA CYS A 107 7.84 5.82 6.95
C CYS A 107 7.52 5.59 8.43
N ASP A 108 8.10 6.39 9.29
CA ASP A 108 7.95 6.24 10.75
C ASP A 108 7.61 7.59 11.36
N SER A 109 6.42 7.70 11.90
CA SER A 109 5.92 8.94 12.44
C SER A 109 5.29 8.76 13.81
N VAL A 110 5.51 9.74 14.69
CA VAL A 110 4.86 9.83 16.00
C VAL A 110 4.04 11.12 16.02
N ALA A 111 2.77 11.00 16.37
CA ALA A 111 1.90 12.16 16.44
C ALA A 111 2.41 13.21 17.45
N PRO A 112 2.23 14.53 17.18
CA PRO A 112 2.55 15.57 18.15
C PRO A 112 1.89 15.32 19.50
N GLY A 113 2.64 15.44 20.61
CA GLY A 113 2.14 15.17 21.95
C GLY A 113 2.29 13.72 22.43
N GLY A 114 2.96 12.84 21.67
CA GLY A 114 3.25 11.46 22.07
C GLY A 114 2.08 10.49 21.86
N GLY A 115 1.15 10.84 21.00
CA GLY A 115 -0.02 10.02 20.69
C GLY A 115 0.23 8.99 19.60
N GLY A 116 0.71 7.80 19.97
CA GLY A 116 0.83 6.66 19.07
C GLY A 116 1.91 6.79 17.97
N ARG A 117 2.47 5.66 17.56
CA ARG A 117 3.40 5.55 16.43
C ARG A 117 2.65 5.01 15.23
N PHE A 118 2.83 5.61 14.07
CA PHE A 118 2.45 5.04 12.79
C PHE A 118 3.71 4.66 12.02
N PHE A 119 3.80 3.41 11.64
CA PHE A 119 4.88 2.88 10.82
C PHE A 119 4.28 2.23 9.57
N ASP A 120 4.88 2.50 8.42
CA ASP A 120 4.68 1.74 7.20
C ASP A 120 6.01 1.58 6.43
N SER A 121 6.06 0.58 5.57
CA SER A 121 7.22 0.29 4.73
C SER A 121 6.78 -0.60 3.57
N TYR A 122 7.45 -0.52 2.42
CA TYR A 122 7.13 -1.32 1.24
C TYR A 122 8.35 -1.69 0.41
N CYS A 123 8.19 -2.67 -0.49
CA CYS A 123 9.24 -3.22 -1.36
C CYS A 123 10.36 -3.96 -0.63
N ASN A 124 10.06 -4.62 0.48
CA ASN A 124 11.02 -5.40 1.27
C ASN A 124 10.77 -6.91 1.28
N TRP A 125 9.81 -7.39 0.48
CA TRP A 125 9.43 -8.81 0.43
C TRP A 125 10.63 -9.74 0.16
N HIS A 126 11.66 -9.28 -0.53
CA HIS A 126 12.85 -10.04 -0.88
C HIS A 126 13.98 -9.93 0.16
N ARG A 127 13.85 -9.02 1.16
CA ARG A 127 14.87 -8.78 2.22
C ARG A 127 14.48 -9.41 3.54
N ILE A 128 13.18 -9.53 3.81
CA ILE A 128 12.66 -10.10 5.03
C ILE A 128 12.17 -11.51 4.71
N SER A 129 12.84 -12.52 5.27
CA SER A 129 12.59 -13.93 4.94
C SER A 129 11.14 -14.34 5.11
N GLU A 130 10.47 -13.87 6.15
CA GLU A 130 9.07 -14.17 6.42
C GLU A 130 8.12 -13.59 5.35
N TYR A 131 8.50 -12.45 4.75
CA TYR A 131 7.77 -11.88 3.63
C TYR A 131 8.03 -12.66 2.33
N THR A 132 9.30 -13.03 2.09
CA THR A 132 9.66 -13.90 0.96
C THR A 132 8.91 -15.21 1.02
N ASP A 133 8.87 -15.85 2.19
CA ASP A 133 8.15 -17.11 2.39
C ASP A 133 6.64 -16.94 2.14
N PHE A 134 6.03 -15.87 2.67
CA PHE A 134 4.62 -15.61 2.44
C PHE A 134 4.30 -15.44 0.94
N VAL A 135 5.01 -14.55 0.24
CA VAL A 135 4.67 -14.27 -1.17
C VAL A 135 4.93 -15.46 -2.09
N SER A 136 5.93 -16.30 -1.76
CA SER A 136 6.36 -17.41 -2.60
C SER A 136 5.73 -18.77 -2.25
N GLN A 137 5.21 -18.97 -1.02
CA GLN A 137 4.74 -20.27 -0.56
C GLN A 137 3.26 -20.27 -0.15
N SER A 138 2.72 -19.11 0.25
CA SER A 138 1.32 -19.02 0.63
C SER A 138 0.38 -19.14 -0.58
N ALA A 139 -0.92 -19.21 -0.30
CA ALA A 139 -1.95 -19.24 -1.34
C ALA A 139 -2.25 -17.84 -1.96
N ALA A 140 -1.52 -16.79 -1.58
CA ALA A 140 -1.84 -15.41 -1.98
C ALA A 140 -1.83 -15.21 -3.50
N ALA A 141 -0.83 -15.77 -4.21
CA ALA A 141 -0.74 -15.64 -5.67
C ALA A 141 -1.90 -16.35 -6.39
N SER A 142 -2.22 -17.60 -5.99
CA SER A 142 -3.33 -18.36 -6.60
C SER A 142 -4.70 -17.73 -6.29
N LEU A 143 -4.86 -17.20 -5.08
CA LEU A 143 -6.03 -16.44 -4.67
C LEU A 143 -6.21 -15.20 -5.55
N ALA A 144 -5.16 -14.38 -5.65
CA ALA A 144 -5.15 -13.15 -6.43
C ALA A 144 -5.56 -13.41 -7.89
N ALA A 145 -4.97 -14.41 -8.55
CA ALA A 145 -5.29 -14.77 -9.93
C ALA A 145 -6.77 -15.08 -10.13
N GLN A 146 -7.37 -15.85 -9.21
CA GLN A 146 -8.79 -16.23 -9.30
C GLN A 146 -9.72 -15.02 -9.15
N PHE A 147 -9.46 -14.14 -8.19
CA PHE A 147 -10.28 -12.96 -7.99
C PHE A 147 -10.10 -11.91 -9.10
N MET A 148 -8.91 -11.79 -9.67
CA MET A 148 -8.66 -10.99 -10.86
C MET A 148 -9.23 -11.62 -12.15
N LYS A 149 -9.60 -12.91 -12.13
CA LYS A 149 -9.92 -13.70 -13.34
C LYS A 149 -8.78 -13.65 -14.35
N SER A 150 -7.56 -13.79 -13.88
CA SER A 150 -6.33 -13.72 -14.66
C SER A 150 -5.70 -15.10 -14.82
N SER A 151 -4.98 -15.31 -15.91
CA SER A 151 -4.20 -16.53 -16.13
C SER A 151 -2.88 -16.54 -15.37
N ARG A 152 -2.49 -15.40 -14.78
CA ARG A 152 -1.28 -15.24 -13.97
C ARG A 152 -1.51 -14.33 -12.77
N ALA A 153 -0.62 -14.41 -11.78
CA ALA A 153 -0.48 -13.42 -10.72
C ALA A 153 0.99 -13.01 -10.59
N GLN A 154 1.25 -11.76 -10.91
CA GLN A 154 2.55 -11.11 -10.81
C GLN A 154 2.57 -10.25 -9.54
N LEU A 155 3.55 -10.47 -8.66
CA LEU A 155 3.73 -9.65 -7.47
C LEU A 155 4.24 -8.26 -7.87
N PHE A 156 3.52 -7.22 -7.46
CA PHE A 156 3.96 -5.84 -7.66
C PHE A 156 4.82 -5.36 -6.50
N HIS A 157 4.28 -5.34 -5.30
CA HIS A 157 5.02 -5.08 -4.07
C HIS A 157 4.21 -5.53 -2.84
N GLU A 158 4.86 -5.59 -1.69
CA GLU A 158 4.16 -5.63 -0.40
C GLU A 158 4.19 -4.25 0.26
N HIS A 159 3.26 -4.04 1.17
CA HIS A 159 3.15 -2.86 2.01
C HIS A 159 2.73 -3.29 3.41
N VAL A 160 3.49 -2.93 4.41
CA VAL A 160 3.22 -3.24 5.81
C VAL A 160 2.79 -2.00 6.57
N PHE A 161 1.94 -2.20 7.57
CA PHE A 161 1.42 -1.11 8.39
C PHE A 161 1.43 -1.50 9.87
N CYS A 162 1.80 -0.55 10.71
CA CYS A 162 1.60 -0.65 12.15
C CYS A 162 1.08 0.69 12.70
N LYS A 163 -0.08 0.65 13.34
CA LYS A 163 -0.59 1.77 14.15
C LYS A 163 -0.53 1.34 15.61
N GLU A 164 0.22 2.08 16.44
CA GLU A 164 0.27 1.85 17.88
C GLU A 164 -0.92 2.51 18.58
N PRO A 165 -1.27 2.05 19.82
CA PRO A 165 -2.34 2.67 20.59
C PRO A 165 -2.17 4.19 20.74
N GLY A 166 -3.26 4.91 20.59
CA GLY A 166 -3.27 6.37 20.63
C GLY A 166 -3.10 7.03 19.26
N THR A 167 -2.77 6.29 18.18
CA THR A 167 -2.75 6.84 16.83
C THR A 167 -4.15 7.28 16.41
N GLN A 168 -4.30 8.55 16.02
CA GLN A 168 -5.57 9.15 15.58
C GLN A 168 -5.54 9.55 14.10
N THR A 169 -4.43 9.32 13.39
CA THR A 169 -4.31 9.70 11.99
C THR A 169 -5.26 8.87 11.14
N ALA A 170 -6.30 9.53 10.62
CA ALA A 170 -7.17 8.94 9.62
C ALA A 170 -6.38 8.72 8.32
N THR A 171 -6.68 7.64 7.61
CA THR A 171 -6.31 7.54 6.21
C THR A 171 -7.44 8.16 5.38
N PRO A 172 -7.20 9.26 4.64
CA PRO A 172 -8.25 9.89 3.86
C PRO A 172 -8.80 8.93 2.79
N TRP A 173 -10.03 9.13 2.36
CA TRP A 173 -10.59 8.36 1.26
C TRP A 173 -9.72 8.51 0.02
N HIS A 174 -9.30 7.39 -0.53
CA HIS A 174 -8.46 7.29 -1.72
C HIS A 174 -8.68 5.94 -2.41
N HIS A 175 -8.10 5.76 -3.57
CA HIS A 175 -7.94 4.47 -4.21
C HIS A 175 -6.48 4.29 -4.66
N ASP A 176 -6.01 3.05 -4.67
CA ASP A 176 -4.57 2.75 -4.81
C ASP A 176 -4.02 3.05 -6.21
N LEU A 177 -4.81 2.81 -7.26
CA LEU A 177 -4.30 2.79 -8.64
C LEU A 177 -3.54 4.06 -9.06
N PRO A 178 -3.98 5.29 -8.77
CA PRO A 178 -3.27 6.50 -9.19
C PRO A 178 -1.92 6.72 -8.52
N TYR A 179 -1.68 6.05 -7.38
CA TYR A 179 -0.36 6.07 -6.74
C TYR A 179 0.66 5.20 -7.46
N TYR A 180 0.21 4.26 -8.29
CA TYR A 180 1.06 3.23 -8.90
C TYR A 180 1.39 3.55 -10.34
N CYS A 181 2.60 3.17 -10.77
CA CYS A 181 3.06 3.27 -12.15
C CYS A 181 2.50 2.14 -13.05
N VAL A 182 1.27 1.68 -12.78
CA VAL A 182 0.60 0.65 -13.57
C VAL A 182 -0.84 1.01 -13.87
N ASP A 183 -1.38 0.50 -14.96
CA ASP A 183 -2.79 0.58 -15.33
C ASP A 183 -3.28 -0.76 -15.89
N GLY A 184 -4.59 -1.00 -15.82
CA GLY A 184 -5.25 -2.24 -16.18
C GLY A 184 -6.43 -2.52 -15.26
N ARG A 185 -7.15 -3.61 -15.48
CA ARG A 185 -8.34 -4.00 -14.71
C ARG A 185 -8.11 -5.20 -13.79
N GLN A 186 -7.17 -6.06 -14.14
CA GLN A 186 -6.89 -7.28 -13.40
C GLN A 186 -5.83 -7.00 -12.31
N ASN A 187 -6.29 -6.43 -11.22
CA ASN A 187 -5.47 -6.09 -10.07
C ASN A 187 -6.19 -6.44 -8.76
N VAL A 188 -5.42 -6.72 -7.72
CA VAL A 188 -5.97 -6.95 -6.38
C VAL A 188 -4.92 -6.72 -5.30
N SER A 189 -5.34 -6.06 -4.22
CA SER A 189 -4.64 -6.04 -2.95
C SER A 189 -5.11 -7.21 -2.08
N VAL A 190 -4.17 -7.99 -1.54
CA VAL A 190 -4.41 -9.04 -0.55
C VAL A 190 -3.89 -8.54 0.78
N TYR A 191 -4.79 -8.10 1.64
CA TYR A 191 -4.50 -7.48 2.95
C TYR A 191 -4.78 -8.49 4.06
N VAL A 192 -3.75 -8.87 4.81
CA VAL A 192 -3.82 -9.80 5.94
C VAL A 192 -3.80 -9.01 7.24
N SER A 193 -4.85 -9.16 8.05
CA SER A 193 -4.88 -8.60 9.41
C SER A 193 -3.98 -9.42 10.32
N LEU A 194 -3.05 -8.75 11.00
CA LEU A 194 -2.16 -9.41 11.95
C LEU A 194 -2.63 -9.26 13.40
N ASP A 195 -3.58 -8.37 13.67
CA ASP A 195 -4.16 -8.15 15.01
C ASP A 195 -5.68 -8.02 14.91
N ALA A 196 -6.38 -8.31 15.98
CA ALA A 196 -7.81 -8.08 16.08
C ALA A 196 -8.11 -6.57 15.90
N THR A 197 -9.00 -6.26 14.98
CA THR A 197 -9.34 -4.88 14.61
C THR A 197 -10.85 -4.70 14.64
N PRO A 198 -11.40 -3.90 15.57
CA PRO A 198 -12.83 -3.58 15.57
C PRO A 198 -13.27 -2.87 14.29
N ALA A 199 -14.53 -3.07 13.87
CA ALA A 199 -15.05 -2.51 12.63
C ALA A 199 -14.96 -0.98 12.57
N GLU A 200 -15.15 -0.30 13.69
CA GLU A 200 -15.09 1.16 13.81
C GLU A 200 -13.71 1.77 13.57
N THR A 201 -12.64 0.96 13.70
CA THR A 201 -11.25 1.37 13.44
C THR A 201 -10.64 0.65 12.24
N ALA A 202 -11.40 -0.23 11.60
CA ALA A 202 -10.97 -0.97 10.42
C ALA A 202 -10.94 -0.07 9.17
N VAL A 203 -10.38 -0.60 8.09
CA VAL A 203 -10.49 0.02 6.76
C VAL A 203 -11.93 -0.04 6.30
N ARG A 204 -12.42 1.10 5.80
CA ARG A 204 -13.77 1.27 5.22
C ARG A 204 -13.64 1.32 3.71
N PHE A 205 -14.54 0.67 3.01
CA PHE A 205 -14.56 0.59 1.55
C PHE A 205 -15.89 1.08 1.01
N LEU A 206 -15.86 1.87 -0.06
CA LEU A 206 -17.08 2.24 -0.80
C LEU A 206 -17.37 1.15 -1.84
N ALA A 207 -18.37 0.33 -1.58
CA ALA A 207 -18.74 -0.79 -2.41
C ALA A 207 -19.09 -0.36 -3.85
N GLY A 208 -18.54 -1.05 -4.83
CA GLY A 208 -18.80 -0.78 -6.26
C GLY A 208 -18.06 0.42 -6.84
N SER A 209 -17.32 1.20 -6.03
CA SER A 209 -16.61 2.40 -6.50
C SER A 209 -15.57 2.11 -7.59
N HIS A 210 -14.96 0.93 -7.60
CA HIS A 210 -14.02 0.47 -8.62
C HIS A 210 -14.59 0.46 -10.05
N LYS A 211 -15.93 0.47 -10.18
CA LYS A 211 -16.63 0.45 -11.47
C LYS A 211 -16.91 1.83 -12.04
N SER A 212 -16.71 2.89 -11.27
CA SER A 212 -17.05 4.26 -11.68
C SER A 212 -16.34 4.70 -12.96
N GLY A 213 -15.18 4.11 -13.27
CA GLY A 213 -14.32 4.55 -14.36
C GLY A 213 -13.57 5.84 -14.07
N GLN A 214 -13.92 6.53 -12.98
CA GLN A 214 -13.28 7.77 -12.56
C GLN A 214 -12.00 7.48 -11.79
N LEU A 215 -10.92 8.19 -12.10
CA LEU A 215 -9.72 8.26 -11.27
C LEU A 215 -9.78 9.52 -10.39
N TYR A 216 -9.28 9.36 -9.18
CA TYR A 216 -9.19 10.45 -8.21
C TYR A 216 -7.72 10.73 -7.90
N PHE A 217 -7.41 12.02 -7.63
CA PHE A 217 -6.06 12.42 -7.28
C PHE A 217 -5.52 11.62 -6.09
N PRO A 218 -4.25 11.16 -6.13
CA PRO A 218 -3.56 10.70 -4.95
C PRO A 218 -3.56 11.77 -3.86
N ARG A 219 -3.69 11.37 -2.60
CA ARG A 219 -3.77 12.29 -1.45
C ARG A 219 -2.62 12.06 -0.48
N HIS A 220 -2.10 13.12 0.10
CA HIS A 220 -1.19 13.04 1.23
C HIS A 220 -1.93 12.55 2.46
N PHE A 221 -1.39 11.52 3.13
CA PHE A 221 -2.05 10.95 4.32
C PHE A 221 -1.89 11.81 5.57
N VAL A 222 -0.97 12.78 5.54
CA VAL A 222 -0.72 13.69 6.67
C VAL A 222 -1.80 14.76 6.79
N ASP A 223 -2.20 15.37 5.67
CA ASP A 223 -3.12 16.51 5.64
C ASP A 223 -4.31 16.32 4.71
N GLY A 224 -4.36 15.22 3.97
CA GLY A 224 -5.43 14.89 3.04
C GLY A 224 -5.47 15.75 1.78
N SER A 225 -4.43 16.55 1.50
CA SER A 225 -4.32 17.33 0.27
C SER A 225 -4.06 16.45 -0.94
N ASP A 226 -4.52 16.86 -2.12
CA ASP A 226 -4.26 16.17 -3.37
C ASP A 226 -2.80 16.38 -3.81
N TYR A 227 -2.12 15.32 -4.30
CA TYR A 227 -0.73 15.41 -4.84
C TYR A 227 -0.64 16.32 -6.05
N ILE A 228 -1.68 16.28 -6.90
CA ILE A 228 -1.78 17.00 -8.16
C ILE A 228 -3.16 17.62 -8.22
N GLN A 229 -3.27 18.83 -8.78
CA GLN A 229 -4.55 19.53 -8.87
C GLN A 229 -5.03 19.75 -10.31
N ASP A 230 -4.20 19.49 -11.32
CA ASP A 230 -4.42 19.86 -12.72
C ASP A 230 -4.22 18.72 -13.72
N ASP A 231 -4.54 17.46 -13.37
CA ASP A 231 -4.50 16.36 -14.34
C ASP A 231 -5.85 16.21 -15.05
N VAL A 232 -5.80 16.19 -16.38
CA VAL A 232 -6.99 15.95 -17.22
C VAL A 232 -7.42 14.50 -17.09
N GLY A 233 -8.58 14.29 -16.51
CA GLY A 233 -9.17 12.95 -16.32
C GLY A 233 -9.23 12.46 -14.89
N MET A 234 -8.61 13.17 -13.94
CA MET A 234 -8.75 12.91 -12.51
C MET A 234 -9.63 13.96 -11.82
N SER A 235 -10.14 13.63 -10.64
CA SER A 235 -10.96 14.51 -9.80
C SER A 235 -10.53 14.40 -8.34
N SER A 236 -10.84 15.42 -7.53
CA SER A 236 -10.70 15.29 -6.09
C SER A 236 -11.83 14.44 -5.49
N VAL A 237 -11.48 13.49 -4.65
CA VAL A 237 -12.45 12.64 -3.95
C VAL A 237 -13.22 13.41 -2.87
N THR A 238 -12.65 14.50 -2.32
CA THR A 238 -13.26 15.34 -1.28
C THR A 238 -14.66 15.85 -1.63
N ARG A 239 -14.93 16.04 -2.92
CA ARG A 239 -16.27 16.45 -3.39
C ARG A 239 -17.33 15.35 -3.28
N LEU A 240 -16.92 14.10 -3.10
CA LEU A 240 -17.81 12.94 -3.05
C LEU A 240 -18.02 12.42 -1.63
N GLU A 241 -17.09 12.66 -0.72
CA GLU A 241 -17.10 12.09 0.64
C GLU A 241 -18.40 12.41 1.39
N ASP A 242 -18.92 13.63 1.25
CA ASP A 242 -20.18 14.07 1.86
C ASP A 242 -21.42 13.34 1.29
N ASN A 243 -21.29 12.69 0.15
CA ASN A 243 -22.38 11.99 -0.53
C ASN A 243 -22.31 10.46 -0.35
N PHE A 244 -21.32 9.93 0.37
CA PHE A 244 -21.25 8.50 0.62
C PHE A 244 -22.36 8.06 1.58
N ARG A 245 -23.16 7.08 1.16
CA ARG A 245 -24.21 6.52 2.00
C ARG A 245 -23.62 5.40 2.86
N GLU A 246 -23.99 5.36 4.14
CA GLU A 246 -23.49 4.32 5.06
C GLU A 246 -23.82 2.89 4.57
N GLU A 247 -24.94 2.70 3.90
CA GLU A 247 -25.34 1.41 3.30
C GLU A 247 -24.39 0.92 2.19
N ASP A 248 -23.65 1.83 1.55
CA ASP A 248 -22.67 1.51 0.52
C ASP A 248 -21.27 1.26 1.11
N ILE A 249 -21.07 1.55 2.40
CA ILE A 249 -19.80 1.37 3.06
C ILE A 249 -19.69 -0.05 3.62
N ARG A 250 -18.53 -0.68 3.40
CA ARG A 250 -18.16 -1.96 4.00
C ARG A 250 -17.03 -1.72 4.99
N ALA A 251 -17.27 -2.11 6.23
CA ALA A 251 -16.28 -2.14 7.31
C ALA A 251 -16.43 -3.47 8.05
N TYR A 252 -15.31 -4.14 8.28
CA TYR A 252 -15.32 -5.48 8.86
C TYR A 252 -14.50 -5.50 10.15
N ALA A 253 -15.06 -6.04 11.22
CA ALA A 253 -14.24 -6.46 12.34
C ALA A 253 -13.33 -7.61 11.87
N LEU A 254 -12.05 -7.53 12.16
CA LEU A 254 -11.05 -8.48 11.70
C LEU A 254 -10.41 -9.21 12.89
N GLU A 255 -10.18 -10.50 12.69
CA GLU A 255 -9.34 -11.33 13.56
C GLU A 255 -7.98 -11.57 12.89
N PRO A 256 -6.93 -11.96 13.65
CA PRO A 256 -5.63 -12.31 13.05
C PRO A 256 -5.77 -13.43 12.02
N GLY A 257 -5.21 -13.21 10.82
CA GLY A 257 -5.32 -14.13 9.68
C GLY A 257 -6.50 -13.89 8.76
N ASP A 258 -7.45 -13.04 9.16
CA ASP A 258 -8.50 -12.57 8.25
C ASP A 258 -7.91 -11.77 7.11
N THR A 259 -8.49 -11.92 5.93
CA THR A 259 -7.94 -11.36 4.70
C THR A 259 -8.99 -10.54 3.96
N LEU A 260 -8.65 -9.28 3.70
CA LEU A 260 -9.42 -8.44 2.77
C LEU A 260 -8.78 -8.50 1.39
N LEU A 261 -9.60 -8.76 0.37
CA LEU A 261 -9.21 -8.53 -1.00
C LEU A 261 -9.94 -7.31 -1.52
N PHE A 262 -9.23 -6.39 -2.18
CA PHE A 262 -9.86 -5.23 -2.79
C PHE A 262 -9.15 -4.80 -4.08
N ASP A 263 -9.94 -4.30 -5.03
CA ASP A 263 -9.47 -3.76 -6.30
C ASP A 263 -8.74 -2.42 -6.06
N PHE A 264 -7.65 -2.16 -6.79
CA PHE A 264 -6.88 -0.91 -6.64
C PHE A 264 -7.71 0.36 -6.91
N ARG A 265 -8.88 0.23 -7.55
CA ARG A 265 -9.81 1.34 -7.80
C ARG A 265 -10.90 1.46 -6.73
N THR A 266 -10.96 0.53 -5.78
CA THR A 266 -11.95 0.64 -4.71
C THR A 266 -11.57 1.76 -3.76
N LEU A 267 -12.44 2.77 -3.65
CA LEU A 267 -12.26 3.85 -2.68
C LEU A 267 -12.29 3.27 -1.28
N HIS A 268 -11.27 3.62 -0.49
CA HIS A 268 -11.16 3.19 0.89
C HIS A 268 -10.44 4.22 1.76
N GLY A 269 -10.60 4.08 3.06
CA GLY A 269 -10.01 4.98 4.05
C GLY A 269 -10.23 4.47 5.47
N THR A 270 -9.84 5.24 6.47
CA THR A 270 -10.12 4.96 7.88
C THR A 270 -10.70 6.19 8.55
N THR A 271 -11.39 5.99 9.67
CA THR A 271 -11.82 7.09 10.51
C THR A 271 -10.67 7.63 11.36
N ASP A 272 -10.87 8.80 11.97
CA ASP A 272 -10.01 9.41 12.99
C ASP A 272 -10.23 8.82 14.39
N THR A 273 -11.00 7.74 14.48
CA THR A 273 -11.27 7.05 15.77
C THR A 273 -9.97 6.56 16.36
N PRO A 274 -9.62 6.96 17.59
CA PRO A 274 -8.39 6.53 18.25
C PRO A 274 -8.33 5.02 18.41
N ILE A 275 -7.25 4.42 17.98
CA ILE A 275 -7.05 2.98 18.19
C ILE A 275 -6.58 2.72 19.64
N LYS A 276 -7.15 1.68 20.24
CA LYS A 276 -6.89 1.30 21.63
C LYS A 276 -5.85 0.19 21.76
N THR A 277 -5.70 -0.60 20.72
CA THR A 277 -4.77 -1.74 20.64
C THR A 277 -3.90 -1.59 19.41
N ARG A 278 -2.70 -2.19 19.44
CA ARG A 278 -1.84 -2.26 18.24
C ARG A 278 -2.59 -2.88 17.07
N ARG A 279 -2.46 -2.27 15.90
CA ARG A 279 -3.04 -2.74 14.66
C ARG A 279 -1.93 -2.88 13.61
N ARG A 280 -1.62 -4.11 13.25
CA ARG A 280 -0.65 -4.45 12.19
C ARG A 280 -1.34 -5.12 11.02
N ALA A 281 -0.83 -4.88 9.84
CA ALA A 281 -1.25 -5.54 8.63
C ALA A 281 -0.08 -5.78 7.68
N PHE A 282 -0.18 -6.87 6.92
CA PHE A 282 0.70 -7.18 5.81
C PHE A 282 -0.14 -7.24 4.54
N SER A 283 0.23 -6.48 3.53
CA SER A 283 -0.58 -6.38 2.32
C SER A 283 0.28 -6.53 1.07
N THR A 284 -0.14 -7.37 0.13
CA THR A 284 0.52 -7.60 -1.16
C THR A 284 -0.33 -7.08 -2.30
N ARG A 285 0.34 -6.56 -3.35
CA ARG A 285 -0.29 -6.02 -4.58
C ARG A 285 0.00 -6.95 -5.74
N TRP A 286 -1.04 -7.33 -6.47
CA TRP A 286 -0.96 -8.33 -7.53
C TRP A 286 -1.48 -7.76 -8.85
N LEU A 287 -0.79 -8.12 -9.93
CA LEU A 287 -1.07 -7.70 -11.30
C LEU A 287 -1.45 -8.93 -12.13
N GLY A 288 -2.50 -8.79 -12.94
CA GLY A 288 -2.97 -9.82 -13.87
C GLY A 288 -2.49 -9.61 -15.30
N ASP A 289 -3.21 -10.24 -16.25
CA ASP A 289 -2.81 -10.32 -17.65
C ASP A 289 -2.82 -8.98 -18.37
N ASP A 290 -3.76 -8.08 -18.04
CA ASP A 290 -3.97 -6.79 -18.72
C ASP A 290 -3.23 -5.61 -18.06
N MET A 291 -2.49 -5.88 -16.98
CA MET A 291 -1.77 -4.82 -16.28
C MET A 291 -0.48 -4.46 -17.00
N VAL A 292 -0.31 -3.16 -17.24
CA VAL A 292 0.83 -2.60 -17.95
C VAL A 292 1.43 -1.41 -17.21
N TYR A 293 2.70 -1.14 -17.49
CA TYR A 293 3.36 0.06 -17.01
C TYR A 293 2.71 1.32 -17.61
N CYS A 294 2.53 2.34 -16.79
CA CYS A 294 2.13 3.67 -17.21
C CYS A 294 2.91 4.75 -16.45
N GLU A 295 3.17 5.85 -17.14
CA GLU A 295 3.70 7.05 -16.49
C GLU A 295 2.56 7.81 -15.81
N ARG A 296 2.86 8.39 -14.63
CA ARG A 296 1.95 9.28 -13.92
C ARG A 296 2.46 10.70 -14.00
N ALA A 297 1.54 11.66 -14.00
CA ALA A 297 1.90 13.09 -14.04
C ALA A 297 2.61 13.58 -12.75
N GLY A 298 2.52 12.83 -11.66
CA GLY A 298 3.14 13.13 -10.37
C GLY A 298 3.94 11.95 -9.81
N GLU A 299 4.36 12.12 -8.58
CA GLU A 299 5.09 11.08 -7.86
C GLU A 299 4.24 9.83 -7.67
N THR A 300 4.87 8.65 -7.75
CA THR A 300 4.25 7.37 -7.42
C THR A 300 4.61 6.93 -6.01
N SER A 301 3.80 6.06 -5.43
CA SER A 301 4.07 5.43 -4.14
C SER A 301 3.79 3.92 -4.25
N PRO A 302 4.83 3.06 -4.28
CA PRO A 302 6.25 3.37 -4.15
C PRO A 302 6.82 4.19 -5.30
N PRO A 303 7.85 5.03 -5.03
CA PRO A 303 8.55 5.82 -6.04
C PRO A 303 9.55 4.95 -6.81
N LEU A 304 9.02 4.14 -7.74
CA LEU A 304 9.81 3.21 -8.53
C LEU A 304 10.38 3.92 -9.76
N GLU A 305 11.69 4.05 -9.79
CA GLU A 305 12.42 4.70 -10.89
C GLU A 305 13.22 3.69 -11.71
N ASP A 306 13.61 4.08 -12.93
CA ASP A 306 14.52 3.33 -13.81
C ASP A 306 14.10 1.87 -14.06
N LEU A 307 12.80 1.65 -14.29
CA LEU A 307 12.26 0.31 -14.53
C LEU A 307 12.71 -0.30 -15.88
N GLY A 308 13.24 0.51 -16.79
CA GLY A 308 13.67 0.05 -18.10
C GLY A 308 12.54 -0.44 -19.01
N VAL A 309 11.31 0.02 -18.77
CA VAL A 309 10.11 -0.40 -19.52
C VAL A 309 9.44 0.77 -20.22
N THR A 310 8.75 0.46 -21.31
CA THR A 310 7.99 1.45 -22.08
C THR A 310 6.53 1.45 -21.62
N PRO A 311 5.86 2.63 -21.52
CA PRO A 311 4.44 2.70 -21.24
C PRO A 311 3.61 1.79 -22.17
N GLY A 312 2.65 1.08 -21.58
CA GLY A 312 1.81 0.10 -22.28
C GLY A 312 2.41 -1.32 -22.37
N THR A 313 3.59 -1.56 -21.81
CA THR A 313 4.18 -2.91 -21.73
C THR A 313 3.99 -3.54 -20.35
N PRO A 314 3.97 -4.88 -20.24
CA PRO A 314 3.92 -5.55 -18.94
C PRO A 314 5.10 -5.18 -18.04
N MET A 315 4.89 -5.24 -16.74
CA MET A 315 5.96 -5.03 -15.75
C MET A 315 7.03 -6.13 -15.90
N PRO A 316 8.35 -5.77 -15.77
CA PRO A 316 9.43 -6.72 -16.00
C PRO A 316 9.49 -7.79 -14.89
N GLU A 317 9.49 -9.06 -15.29
CA GLU A 317 9.50 -10.19 -14.33
C GLU A 317 10.80 -10.28 -13.52
N SER A 318 11.89 -9.68 -13.99
CA SER A 318 13.14 -9.58 -13.24
C SER A 318 13.03 -8.72 -11.97
N LEU A 319 12.05 -7.83 -11.91
CA LEU A 319 11.79 -6.95 -10.76
C LEU A 319 10.49 -7.35 -10.04
N PHE A 320 9.51 -7.82 -10.78
CA PHE A 320 8.15 -8.15 -10.33
C PHE A 320 7.83 -9.59 -10.74
N PRO A 321 8.12 -10.59 -9.89
CA PRO A 321 8.02 -11.98 -10.29
C PRO A 321 6.57 -12.42 -10.49
N THR A 322 6.34 -13.19 -11.56
CA THR A 322 5.09 -13.94 -11.71
C THR A 322 5.17 -15.19 -10.86
N LEU A 323 4.37 -15.25 -9.79
CA LEU A 323 4.43 -16.33 -8.80
C LEU A 323 3.36 -17.40 -9.04
N TRP A 324 2.37 -17.15 -9.89
CA TRP A 324 1.37 -18.13 -10.24
C TRP A 324 0.95 -18.03 -11.70
N HIS A 325 0.79 -19.18 -12.34
CA HIS A 325 0.22 -19.33 -13.67
C HIS A 325 -0.88 -20.38 -13.67
N GLN A 326 -1.95 -20.13 -14.40
CA GLN A 326 -2.95 -21.16 -14.65
C GLN A 326 -2.32 -22.27 -15.47
N THR A 327 -2.25 -23.47 -14.88
CA THR A 327 -1.84 -24.65 -15.64
C THR A 327 -2.88 -24.96 -16.70
N ALA A 328 -2.45 -25.15 -17.94
CA ALA A 328 -3.34 -25.61 -18.99
C ALA A 328 -4.06 -26.89 -18.52
N LYS A 329 -5.38 -26.89 -18.53
CA LYS A 329 -6.14 -28.15 -18.31
C LYS A 329 -5.72 -29.10 -19.41
N LYS A 330 -5.04 -30.20 -19.00
CA LYS A 330 -4.73 -31.32 -19.90
C LYS A 330 -6.01 -32.01 -20.38
#